data_645428fb66ee4a62d69a753d9703d489
#
_entry.id   645428fb66ee4a62d69a753d9703d489
#
_cell.length_a   1.000
_cell.length_b   1.000
_cell.length_c   1.000
_cell.angle_alpha   90.00
_cell.angle_beta   90.00
_cell.angle_gamma   90.00
#
_symmetry.space_group_name_H-M   'P 1'
#
loop_
_entity.id
_entity.type
_entity.pdbx_description
1 polymer ?
#
loop_
_entity_poly.entity_id
_entity_poly.type
_entity_poly.pdbx_seq_one_letter_code
_entity_poly.pdbx_strand_id
1 'polypeptide(L)'
;MATNRVRVGIVGTGNIATLNVPGYLEHEQCDVVALCDPRPEVLERRMSEWEVPRGYTELDQLLADDEVDAVEILSPTPLHAEHTIAALRAGKHVSCQKPIANDVSDARKMIAAARDTDRVFRVTEQCCYYPPLRKARDLVREGAIGTPTVIRIKTVVGRTESHFQATLDPAGYSWRFNAQSPGGHLFDDVMHKYAMALWLVDTDIRSVQSIVRQGPLFFEAPTVALFEYDREDLLGMMEVSYAPDMFIRSDYYGADEFFEIQGTRGFIWVTRLCGNLHIGLAPVVLYEEDGRQTSFAELDASYDGSFRRSAAAFVDALLAGEAPDLDPDTATRALQLCFAVYQASNERRPVELSSIDGRVSPNGWPPTDEKMRVDVEELFRREAERAERLGPGHP
;
A
#
# COMPACT_ATOMS: atom_id res chain seq x y z
N MET A 1 -32.13 20.17 -9.30
CA MET A 1 -30.67 20.26 -9.47
C MET A 1 -30.15 18.86 -9.31
N ALA A 2 -29.53 18.28 -10.34
CA ALA A 2 -28.87 16.99 -10.16
C ALA A 2 -27.78 17.19 -9.10
N THR A 3 -27.86 16.46 -8.02
CA THR A 3 -26.82 16.47 -7.00
C THR A 3 -25.55 15.91 -7.67
N ASN A 4 -24.51 16.75 -7.75
CA ASN A 4 -23.20 16.31 -8.29
C ASN A 4 -22.56 15.38 -7.24
N ARG A 5 -22.94 14.10 -7.26
CA ARG A 5 -22.47 13.06 -6.35
C ARG A 5 -21.82 11.95 -7.16
N VAL A 6 -20.73 11.40 -6.66
CA VAL A 6 -20.04 10.25 -7.25
C VAL A 6 -20.64 8.97 -6.70
N ARG A 7 -21.11 8.07 -7.56
CA ARG A 7 -21.67 6.77 -7.21
C ARG A 7 -20.60 5.70 -7.38
N VAL A 8 -20.15 5.13 -6.24
CA VAL A 8 -19.01 4.21 -6.19
C VAL A 8 -19.49 2.77 -6.02
N GLY A 9 -18.95 1.87 -6.83
CA GLY A 9 -19.03 0.43 -6.67
C GLY A 9 -17.74 -0.11 -6.03
N ILE A 10 -17.87 -1.04 -5.09
CA ILE A 10 -16.71 -1.68 -4.43
C ILE A 10 -16.53 -3.09 -4.99
N VAL A 11 -15.36 -3.39 -5.52
CA VAL A 11 -14.99 -4.70 -6.10
C VAL A 11 -14.00 -5.41 -5.17
N GLY A 12 -14.49 -6.43 -4.46
CA GLY A 12 -13.77 -7.10 -3.37
C GLY A 12 -14.10 -6.48 -2.01
N THR A 13 -14.80 -7.23 -1.14
CA THR A 13 -15.27 -6.76 0.16
C THR A 13 -14.55 -7.46 1.33
N GLY A 14 -13.31 -7.90 1.08
CA GLY A 14 -12.45 -8.59 2.05
C GLY A 14 -11.86 -7.68 3.13
N ASN A 15 -10.75 -8.12 3.74
CA ASN A 15 -10.13 -7.44 4.87
C ASN A 15 -9.76 -5.97 4.57
N ILE A 16 -9.13 -5.68 3.42
CA ILE A 16 -8.68 -4.32 3.10
C ILE A 16 -9.84 -3.35 2.84
N ALA A 17 -11.00 -3.86 2.47
CA ALA A 17 -12.20 -3.05 2.26
C ALA A 17 -12.66 -2.37 3.56
N THR A 18 -12.42 -2.99 4.73
CA THR A 18 -12.76 -2.39 6.03
C THR A 18 -12.01 -1.10 6.34
N LEU A 19 -10.85 -0.90 5.73
CA LEU A 19 -10.07 0.34 5.85
C LEU A 19 -10.42 1.36 4.77
N ASN A 20 -10.71 0.92 3.53
CA ASN A 20 -10.96 1.82 2.41
C ASN A 20 -12.40 2.35 2.36
N VAL A 21 -13.40 1.47 2.53
CA VAL A 21 -14.81 1.81 2.32
C VAL A 21 -15.33 2.91 3.24
N PRO A 22 -14.95 2.98 4.53
CA PRO A 22 -15.40 4.06 5.41
C PRO A 22 -15.15 5.47 4.86
N GLY A 23 -14.04 5.70 4.14
CA GLY A 23 -13.76 7.01 3.57
C GLY A 23 -14.73 7.43 2.44
N TYR A 24 -15.30 6.46 1.71
CA TYR A 24 -16.37 6.72 0.74
C TYR A 24 -17.71 6.95 1.42
N LEU A 25 -18.04 6.17 2.45
CA LEU A 25 -19.30 6.28 3.20
C LEU A 25 -19.41 7.61 3.95
N GLU A 26 -18.29 8.14 4.43
CA GLU A 26 -18.23 9.40 5.19
C GLU A 26 -18.20 10.65 4.29
N HIS A 27 -17.98 10.50 2.98
CA HIS A 27 -17.83 11.63 2.08
C HIS A 27 -19.20 12.21 1.66
N GLU A 28 -19.43 13.50 1.92
CA GLU A 28 -20.71 14.17 1.70
C GLU A 28 -21.25 14.10 0.25
N GLN A 29 -20.35 14.03 -0.74
CA GLN A 29 -20.68 13.96 -2.16
C GLN A 29 -20.41 12.59 -2.78
N CYS A 30 -20.42 11.53 -1.99
CA CYS A 30 -20.25 10.14 -2.44
C CYS A 30 -21.43 9.27 -1.97
N ASP A 31 -21.80 8.32 -2.81
CA ASP A 31 -22.71 7.23 -2.47
C ASP A 31 -22.04 5.89 -2.83
N VAL A 32 -21.85 5.01 -1.86
CA VAL A 32 -21.49 3.63 -2.15
C VAL A 32 -22.77 2.90 -2.54
N VAL A 33 -22.93 2.65 -3.84
CA VAL A 33 -24.21 2.19 -4.40
C VAL A 33 -24.26 0.69 -4.65
N ALA A 34 -23.11 0.02 -4.77
CA ALA A 34 -23.03 -1.39 -5.09
C ALA A 34 -21.76 -2.04 -4.51
N LEU A 35 -21.86 -3.33 -4.14
CA LEU A 35 -20.74 -4.18 -3.75
C LEU A 35 -20.63 -5.36 -4.69
N CYS A 36 -19.39 -5.86 -4.93
CA CYS A 36 -19.15 -7.10 -5.65
C CYS A 36 -18.14 -7.98 -4.91
N ASP A 37 -18.53 -9.20 -4.54
CA ASP A 37 -17.64 -10.22 -3.98
C ASP A 37 -18.15 -11.61 -4.39
N PRO A 38 -17.30 -12.52 -4.88
CA PRO A 38 -17.74 -13.85 -5.32
C PRO A 38 -18.22 -14.75 -4.16
N ARG A 39 -18.00 -14.36 -2.91
CA ARG A 39 -18.44 -15.07 -1.70
C ARG A 39 -19.74 -14.47 -1.18
N PRO A 40 -20.90 -15.12 -1.38
CA PRO A 40 -22.21 -14.56 -1.01
C PRO A 40 -22.31 -14.19 0.48
N GLU A 41 -21.75 -15.01 1.35
CA GLU A 41 -21.78 -14.78 2.81
C GLU A 41 -20.98 -13.53 3.26
N VAL A 42 -19.88 -13.24 2.55
CA VAL A 42 -19.10 -12.01 2.79
C VAL A 42 -19.83 -10.80 2.24
N LEU A 43 -20.38 -10.93 1.03
CA LEU A 43 -21.15 -9.89 0.35
C LEU A 43 -22.37 -9.46 1.19
N GLU A 44 -23.20 -10.40 1.60
CA GLU A 44 -24.41 -10.13 2.42
C GLU A 44 -24.06 -9.45 3.74
N ARG A 45 -23.03 -9.94 4.44
CA ARG A 45 -22.56 -9.31 5.67
C ARG A 45 -22.16 -7.87 5.46
N ARG A 46 -21.37 -7.58 4.39
CA ARG A 46 -20.89 -6.22 4.09
C ARG A 46 -21.99 -5.30 3.59
N MET A 47 -22.94 -5.81 2.82
CA MET A 47 -24.14 -5.05 2.43
C MET A 47 -24.91 -4.58 3.66
N SER A 48 -25.11 -5.48 4.65
CA SER A 48 -25.78 -5.14 5.89
C SER A 48 -24.98 -4.17 6.76
N GLU A 49 -23.65 -4.38 6.89
CA GLU A 49 -22.76 -3.56 7.72
C GLU A 49 -22.62 -2.12 7.19
N TRP A 50 -22.56 -1.95 5.86
CA TRP A 50 -22.38 -0.65 5.23
C TRP A 50 -23.67 -0.06 4.65
N GLU A 51 -24.80 -0.70 4.88
CA GLU A 51 -26.12 -0.29 4.40
C GLU A 51 -26.17 -0.07 2.87
N VAL A 52 -25.41 -0.87 2.10
CA VAL A 52 -25.35 -0.76 0.64
C VAL A 52 -26.45 -1.62 0.00
N PRO A 53 -27.30 -1.02 -0.87
CA PRO A 53 -28.53 -1.69 -1.30
C PRO A 53 -28.35 -2.76 -2.37
N ARG A 54 -27.23 -2.75 -3.12
CA ARG A 54 -27.03 -3.65 -4.26
C ARG A 54 -25.77 -4.49 -4.08
N GLY A 55 -25.88 -5.79 -4.37
CA GLY A 55 -24.79 -6.75 -4.29
C GLY A 55 -24.74 -7.63 -5.52
N TYR A 56 -23.53 -7.89 -6.02
CA TYR A 56 -23.25 -8.71 -7.17
C TYR A 56 -22.18 -9.75 -6.84
N THR A 57 -22.35 -10.97 -7.35
CA THR A 57 -21.31 -12.02 -7.22
C THR A 57 -20.35 -12.03 -8.40
N GLU A 58 -20.72 -11.38 -9.51
CA GLU A 58 -19.95 -11.32 -10.74
C GLU A 58 -19.62 -9.86 -11.09
N LEU A 59 -18.38 -9.58 -11.47
CA LEU A 59 -17.91 -8.25 -11.81
C LEU A 59 -18.71 -7.61 -12.96
N ASP A 60 -18.98 -8.37 -14.01
CA ASP A 60 -19.70 -7.88 -15.19
C ASP A 60 -21.09 -7.35 -14.86
N GLN A 61 -21.75 -7.89 -13.84
CA GLN A 61 -23.05 -7.41 -13.37
C GLN A 61 -22.93 -6.03 -12.71
N LEU A 62 -21.90 -5.83 -11.88
CA LEU A 62 -21.63 -4.52 -11.29
C LEU A 62 -21.26 -3.50 -12.36
N LEU A 63 -20.41 -3.88 -13.33
CA LEU A 63 -19.99 -2.99 -14.41
C LEU A 63 -21.13 -2.59 -15.36
N ALA A 64 -22.13 -3.43 -15.52
CA ALA A 64 -23.33 -3.16 -16.31
C ALA A 64 -24.34 -2.27 -15.58
N ASP A 65 -24.13 -1.95 -14.30
CA ASP A 65 -25.01 -1.07 -13.54
C ASP A 65 -24.75 0.40 -13.91
N ASP A 66 -25.72 1.05 -14.54
CA ASP A 66 -25.66 2.46 -14.94
C ASP A 66 -25.67 3.44 -13.76
N GLU A 67 -26.00 2.94 -12.56
CA GLU A 67 -25.93 3.73 -11.32
C GLU A 67 -24.52 3.74 -10.70
N VAL A 68 -23.51 3.12 -11.32
CA VAL A 68 -22.11 3.12 -10.88
C VAL A 68 -21.31 4.05 -11.81
N ASP A 69 -20.67 5.09 -11.25
CA ASP A 69 -19.81 6.03 -11.99
C ASP A 69 -18.33 5.64 -11.88
N ALA A 70 -17.93 5.11 -10.73
CA ALA A 70 -16.56 4.76 -10.42
C ALA A 70 -16.49 3.45 -9.64
N VAL A 71 -15.35 2.76 -9.69
CA VAL A 71 -15.11 1.56 -8.90
C VAL A 71 -13.82 1.68 -8.07
N GLU A 72 -13.88 1.19 -6.83
CA GLU A 72 -12.71 0.90 -6.01
C GLU A 72 -12.42 -0.61 -6.11
N ILE A 73 -11.29 -0.99 -6.70
CA ILE A 73 -10.88 -2.38 -6.88
C ILE A 73 -10.00 -2.80 -5.71
N LEU A 74 -10.54 -3.66 -4.86
CA LEU A 74 -9.93 -4.22 -3.65
C LEU A 74 -9.83 -5.76 -3.72
N SER A 75 -9.99 -6.31 -4.91
CA SER A 75 -9.80 -7.73 -5.18
C SER A 75 -8.34 -8.15 -4.98
N PRO A 76 -8.02 -9.46 -4.91
CA PRO A 76 -6.63 -9.92 -4.90
C PRO A 76 -5.80 -9.39 -6.08
N THR A 77 -4.54 -9.04 -5.83
CA THR A 77 -3.64 -8.43 -6.83
C THR A 77 -3.56 -9.17 -8.18
N PRO A 78 -3.63 -10.54 -8.24
CA PRO A 78 -3.68 -11.24 -9.53
C PRO A 78 -4.83 -10.83 -10.44
N LEU A 79 -5.91 -10.26 -9.90
CA LEU A 79 -7.11 -9.84 -10.61
C LEU A 79 -7.12 -8.34 -10.95
N HIS A 80 -6.19 -7.55 -10.43
CA HIS A 80 -6.19 -6.10 -10.60
C HIS A 80 -6.20 -5.68 -12.07
N ALA A 81 -5.37 -6.31 -12.91
CA ALA A 81 -5.27 -5.93 -14.32
C ALA A 81 -6.56 -6.25 -15.08
N GLU A 82 -7.12 -7.45 -14.90
CA GLU A 82 -8.37 -7.85 -15.54
C GLU A 82 -9.52 -6.93 -15.13
N HIS A 83 -9.71 -6.74 -13.82
CA HIS A 83 -10.80 -5.93 -13.27
C HIS A 83 -10.69 -4.46 -13.67
N THR A 84 -9.47 -3.88 -13.61
CA THR A 84 -9.24 -2.48 -14.01
C THR A 84 -9.54 -2.27 -15.49
N ILE A 85 -9.02 -3.13 -16.37
CA ILE A 85 -9.24 -3.02 -17.81
C ILE A 85 -10.72 -3.18 -18.15
N ALA A 86 -11.41 -4.13 -17.52
CA ALA A 86 -12.85 -4.33 -17.71
C ALA A 86 -13.66 -3.10 -17.27
N ALA A 87 -13.33 -2.53 -16.10
CA ALA A 87 -14.01 -1.34 -15.57
C ALA A 87 -13.82 -0.11 -16.45
N LEU A 88 -12.57 0.16 -16.89
CA LEU A 88 -12.28 1.27 -17.81
C LEU A 88 -13.04 1.13 -19.13
N ARG A 89 -13.07 -0.08 -19.73
CA ARG A 89 -13.81 -0.38 -20.96
C ARG A 89 -15.32 -0.23 -20.79
N ALA A 90 -15.83 -0.51 -19.58
CA ALA A 90 -17.23 -0.26 -19.21
C ALA A 90 -17.53 1.22 -18.93
N GLY A 91 -16.55 2.11 -19.12
CA GLY A 91 -16.71 3.55 -18.93
C GLY A 91 -16.72 4.00 -17.47
N LYS A 92 -16.21 3.19 -16.53
CA LYS A 92 -16.12 3.55 -15.11
C LYS A 92 -14.77 4.19 -14.81
N HIS A 93 -14.73 5.20 -13.90
CA HIS A 93 -13.49 5.64 -13.28
C HIS A 93 -12.97 4.56 -12.34
N VAL A 94 -11.65 4.46 -12.18
CA VAL A 94 -11.05 3.35 -11.43
C VAL A 94 -10.06 3.87 -10.39
N SER A 95 -10.24 3.41 -9.17
CA SER A 95 -9.23 3.39 -8.11
C SER A 95 -8.88 1.92 -7.85
N CYS A 96 -7.60 1.53 -8.01
CA CYS A 96 -7.15 0.16 -7.83
C CYS A 96 -6.16 0.07 -6.69
N GLN A 97 -6.33 -0.90 -5.79
CA GLN A 97 -5.43 -1.12 -4.66
C GLN A 97 -4.02 -1.47 -5.13
N LYS A 98 -3.02 -1.08 -4.31
CA LYS A 98 -1.62 -1.53 -4.48
C LYS A 98 -1.48 -3.03 -4.12
N PRO A 99 -0.46 -3.73 -4.66
CA PRO A 99 0.35 -3.39 -5.83
C PRO A 99 -0.50 -3.23 -7.08
N ILE A 100 -0.07 -2.37 -8.02
CA ILE A 100 -0.85 -2.13 -9.25
C ILE A 100 -1.18 -3.42 -10.00
N ALA A 101 -0.22 -4.35 -10.10
CA ALA A 101 -0.37 -5.64 -10.77
C ALA A 101 0.69 -6.63 -10.25
N ASN A 102 0.60 -7.90 -10.69
CA ASN A 102 1.60 -8.94 -10.44
C ASN A 102 2.76 -8.95 -11.46
N ASP A 103 2.65 -8.14 -12.50
CA ASP A 103 3.60 -8.09 -13.61
C ASP A 103 3.64 -6.69 -14.21
N VAL A 104 4.83 -6.22 -14.57
CA VAL A 104 5.02 -4.88 -15.17
C VAL A 104 4.28 -4.78 -16.50
N SER A 105 4.22 -5.87 -17.29
CA SER A 105 3.49 -5.89 -18.56
C SER A 105 1.98 -5.69 -18.36
N ASP A 106 1.42 -6.22 -17.28
CA ASP A 106 0.01 -6.05 -16.95
C ASP A 106 -0.28 -4.62 -16.47
N ALA A 107 0.61 -4.04 -15.65
CA ALA A 107 0.50 -2.63 -15.28
C ALA A 107 0.49 -1.71 -16.53
N ARG A 108 1.37 -1.96 -17.50
CA ARG A 108 1.38 -1.22 -18.77
C ARG A 108 0.10 -1.39 -19.59
N LYS A 109 -0.53 -2.58 -19.59
CA LYS A 109 -1.84 -2.80 -20.24
C LYS A 109 -2.95 -2.01 -19.55
N MET A 110 -2.93 -1.92 -18.21
CA MET A 110 -3.88 -1.10 -17.45
C MET A 110 -3.74 0.37 -17.82
N ILE A 111 -2.51 0.90 -17.87
CA ILE A 111 -2.22 2.27 -18.27
C ILE A 111 -2.67 2.54 -19.72
N ALA A 112 -2.39 1.61 -20.64
CA ALA A 112 -2.84 1.73 -22.02
C ALA A 112 -4.36 1.78 -22.11
N ALA A 113 -5.08 0.90 -21.40
CA ALA A 113 -6.54 0.90 -21.36
C ALA A 113 -7.10 2.22 -20.79
N ALA A 114 -6.43 2.81 -19.79
CA ALA A 114 -6.84 4.11 -19.25
C ALA A 114 -6.65 5.25 -20.27
N ARG A 115 -5.56 5.22 -21.06
CA ARG A 115 -5.29 6.21 -22.12
C ARG A 115 -6.27 6.12 -23.29
N ASP A 116 -6.83 4.93 -23.52
CA ASP A 116 -7.84 4.70 -24.56
C ASP A 116 -9.25 5.20 -24.16
N THR A 117 -9.39 5.68 -22.93
CA THR A 117 -10.64 6.19 -22.37
C THR A 117 -10.42 7.60 -21.79
N ASP A 118 -11.51 8.31 -21.54
CA ASP A 118 -11.50 9.59 -20.81
C ASP A 118 -11.70 9.40 -19.29
N ARG A 119 -11.48 8.16 -18.80
CA ARG A 119 -11.70 7.79 -17.42
C ARG A 119 -10.45 7.99 -16.57
N VAL A 120 -10.65 8.44 -15.33
CA VAL A 120 -9.60 8.56 -14.35
C VAL A 120 -9.21 7.16 -13.89
N PHE A 121 -7.92 6.87 -13.92
CA PHE A 121 -7.32 5.67 -13.30
C PHE A 121 -6.24 6.10 -12.33
N ARG A 122 -6.35 5.63 -11.07
CA ARG A 122 -5.31 5.79 -10.05
C ARG A 122 -4.99 4.46 -9.38
N VAL A 123 -3.86 4.43 -8.68
CA VAL A 123 -3.51 3.36 -7.74
C VAL A 123 -3.67 3.89 -6.31
N THR A 124 -4.39 3.12 -5.48
CA THR A 124 -4.61 3.45 -4.07
C THR A 124 -3.34 3.22 -3.27
N GLU A 125 -2.61 4.30 -2.98
CA GLU A 125 -1.47 4.33 -2.08
C GLU A 125 -1.78 5.28 -0.92
N GLN A 126 -2.32 4.73 0.16
CA GLN A 126 -2.78 5.54 1.29
C GLN A 126 -1.65 6.31 1.99
N CYS A 127 -0.38 5.87 1.86
CA CYS A 127 0.75 6.57 2.46
C CYS A 127 0.92 7.98 1.90
N CYS A 128 0.51 8.23 0.64
CA CYS A 128 0.45 9.57 0.07
C CYS A 128 -0.54 10.50 0.79
N TYR A 129 -1.47 9.94 1.56
CA TYR A 129 -2.50 10.66 2.32
C TYR A 129 -2.32 10.57 3.83
N TYR A 130 -1.17 10.02 4.26
CA TYR A 130 -0.77 9.98 5.66
C TYR A 130 -0.13 11.32 6.04
N PRO A 131 -0.72 12.11 6.96
CA PRO A 131 -0.28 13.48 7.22
C PRO A 131 1.20 13.63 7.57
N PRO A 132 1.84 12.72 8.34
CA PRO A 132 3.27 12.81 8.59
C PRO A 132 4.13 12.70 7.32
N LEU A 133 3.80 11.79 6.38
CA LEU A 133 4.53 11.66 5.11
C LEU A 133 4.28 12.84 4.19
N ARG A 134 3.04 13.37 4.16
CA ARG A 134 2.72 14.62 3.43
C ARG A 134 3.54 15.78 3.97
N LYS A 135 3.56 15.96 5.30
CA LYS A 135 4.36 17.03 5.92
C LYS A 135 5.85 16.91 5.60
N ALA A 136 6.38 15.69 5.63
CA ALA A 136 7.78 15.46 5.25
C ALA A 136 8.05 15.86 3.79
N ARG A 137 7.16 15.48 2.85
CA ARG A 137 7.27 15.88 1.43
C ARG A 137 7.16 17.39 1.24
N ASP A 138 6.23 18.04 1.93
CA ASP A 138 6.07 19.50 1.86
C ASP A 138 7.35 20.20 2.33
N LEU A 139 7.92 19.78 3.47
CA LEU A 139 9.20 20.31 3.97
C LEU A 139 10.36 20.11 2.99
N VAL A 140 10.42 18.98 2.30
CA VAL A 140 11.40 18.72 1.22
C VAL A 140 11.19 19.73 0.08
N ARG A 141 9.97 19.89 -0.40
CA ARG A 141 9.61 20.80 -1.51
C ARG A 141 9.82 22.28 -1.16
N GLU A 142 9.58 22.65 0.09
CA GLU A 142 9.83 23.98 0.63
C GLU A 142 11.35 24.26 0.80
N GLY A 143 12.21 23.23 0.63
CA GLY A 143 13.64 23.36 0.78
C GLY A 143 14.12 23.49 2.22
N ALA A 144 13.31 23.05 3.21
CA ALA A 144 13.63 23.16 4.63
C ALA A 144 14.95 22.47 5.01
N ILE A 145 15.31 21.38 4.32
CA ILE A 145 16.56 20.65 4.52
C ILE A 145 17.62 20.92 3.43
N GLY A 146 17.39 21.89 2.55
CA GLY A 146 18.20 22.10 1.36
C GLY A 146 17.96 21.01 0.30
N THR A 147 19.00 20.65 -0.42
CA THR A 147 18.93 19.59 -1.43
C THR A 147 18.98 18.21 -0.76
N PRO A 148 17.99 17.32 -0.94
CA PRO A 148 18.06 15.97 -0.41
C PRO A 148 19.27 15.19 -0.95
N THR A 149 19.96 14.47 -0.07
CA THR A 149 21.18 13.70 -0.42
C THR A 149 21.08 12.22 -0.04
N VAL A 150 20.30 11.89 1.00
CA VAL A 150 20.09 10.50 1.42
C VAL A 150 18.66 10.30 1.89
N ILE A 151 18.07 9.19 1.47
CA ILE A 151 16.82 8.66 2.05
C ILE A 151 17.12 7.33 2.74
N ARG A 152 16.62 7.16 3.97
CA ARG A 152 16.65 5.88 4.70
C ARG A 152 15.25 5.47 5.07
N ILE A 153 14.89 4.24 4.72
CA ILE A 153 13.60 3.64 5.04
C ILE A 153 13.86 2.37 5.83
N LYS A 154 13.27 2.28 7.01
CA LYS A 154 13.39 1.11 7.87
C LYS A 154 12.01 0.53 8.14
N THR A 155 11.91 -0.79 8.03
CA THR A 155 10.73 -1.56 8.42
C THR A 155 11.14 -2.70 9.35
N VAL A 156 10.48 -2.78 10.50
CA VAL A 156 10.62 -3.90 11.43
C VAL A 156 9.25 -4.54 11.58
N VAL A 157 9.15 -5.84 11.31
CA VAL A 157 7.93 -6.61 11.56
C VAL A 157 8.13 -7.44 12.81
N GLY A 158 7.20 -7.34 13.73
CA GLY A 158 7.17 -8.06 14.98
C GLY A 158 5.78 -8.54 15.32
N ARG A 159 5.52 -8.77 16.61
CA ARG A 159 4.20 -9.11 17.11
C ARG A 159 3.45 -7.89 17.64
N THR A 160 2.14 -7.89 17.53
CA THR A 160 1.26 -6.89 18.15
C THR A 160 0.10 -7.59 18.87
N GLU A 161 -0.65 -6.83 19.64
CA GLU A 161 -1.89 -7.26 20.31
C GLU A 161 -3.10 -6.49 19.77
N SER A 162 -3.06 -6.11 18.49
CA SER A 162 -4.15 -5.38 17.89
C SER A 162 -5.38 -6.26 17.66
N HIS A 163 -6.54 -5.71 17.96
CA HIS A 163 -7.82 -6.35 17.65
C HIS A 163 -8.01 -6.51 16.14
N PHE A 164 -7.58 -5.52 15.36
CA PHE A 164 -7.67 -5.55 13.89
C PHE A 164 -6.95 -6.77 13.32
N GLN A 165 -5.69 -7.00 13.71
CA GLN A 165 -4.92 -8.15 13.21
C GLN A 165 -5.56 -9.48 13.62
N ALA A 166 -6.11 -9.56 14.83
CA ALA A 166 -6.77 -10.76 15.36
C ALA A 166 -8.09 -11.10 14.64
N THR A 167 -8.72 -10.12 13.98
CA THR A 167 -10.00 -10.30 13.26
C THR A 167 -9.86 -10.47 11.75
N LEU A 168 -8.63 -10.52 11.22
CA LEU A 168 -8.39 -10.74 9.80
C LEU A 168 -8.94 -12.11 9.37
N ASP A 169 -9.69 -12.11 8.26
CA ASP A 169 -10.14 -13.35 7.62
C ASP A 169 -8.96 -14.09 6.97
N PRO A 170 -8.59 -15.30 7.46
CA PRO A 170 -7.48 -16.07 6.90
C PRO A 170 -7.68 -16.42 5.43
N ALA A 171 -8.91 -16.75 5.03
CA ALA A 171 -9.22 -17.10 3.64
C ALA A 171 -9.01 -15.90 2.70
N GLY A 172 -9.36 -14.69 3.17
CA GLY A 172 -9.10 -13.44 2.45
C GLY A 172 -7.64 -13.01 2.42
N TYR A 173 -6.75 -13.71 3.15
CA TYR A 173 -5.32 -13.36 3.23
C TYR A 173 -4.39 -14.33 2.49
N SER A 174 -4.80 -15.60 2.37
CA SER A 174 -3.96 -16.71 1.90
C SER A 174 -3.46 -16.58 0.45
N TRP A 175 -4.15 -15.83 -0.41
CA TRP A 175 -3.76 -15.62 -1.80
C TRP A 175 -2.39 -14.93 -1.94
N ARG A 176 -1.96 -14.16 -0.91
CA ARG A 176 -0.67 -13.45 -0.90
C ARG A 176 0.54 -14.38 -0.87
N PHE A 177 0.34 -15.62 -0.48
CA PHE A 177 1.41 -16.59 -0.21
C PHE A 177 1.45 -17.75 -1.19
N ASN A 178 0.61 -17.73 -2.22
CA ASN A 178 0.60 -18.77 -3.24
C ASN A 178 1.49 -18.43 -4.43
N ALA A 179 1.68 -19.38 -5.36
CA ALA A 179 2.50 -19.23 -6.55
C ALA A 179 2.01 -18.13 -7.52
N GLN A 180 0.79 -17.63 -7.36
CA GLN A 180 0.27 -16.53 -8.17
C GLN A 180 0.88 -15.17 -7.74
N SER A 181 1.26 -15.03 -6.45
CA SER A 181 1.99 -13.86 -6.00
C SER A 181 3.46 -13.93 -6.43
N PRO A 182 4.06 -12.82 -6.92
CA PRO A 182 5.49 -12.79 -7.30
C PRO A 182 6.45 -12.85 -6.11
N GLY A 183 6.00 -12.57 -4.92
CA GLY A 183 6.78 -12.56 -3.69
C GLY A 183 5.86 -12.52 -2.48
N GLY A 184 6.44 -12.43 -1.29
CA GLY A 184 5.75 -12.35 -0.01
C GLY A 184 5.63 -10.91 0.49
N HIS A 185 6.25 -10.65 1.66
CA HIS A 185 6.16 -9.38 2.35
C HIS A 185 6.73 -8.19 1.57
N LEU A 186 7.87 -8.39 0.87
CA LEU A 186 8.47 -7.32 0.05
C LEU A 186 7.57 -6.91 -1.12
N PHE A 187 6.84 -7.84 -1.70
CA PHE A 187 5.90 -7.55 -2.78
C PHE A 187 4.59 -6.94 -2.25
N ASP A 188 4.07 -7.45 -1.15
CA ASP A 188 2.78 -6.99 -0.62
C ASP A 188 2.93 -5.70 0.19
N ASP A 189 3.50 -5.77 1.39
CA ASP A 189 3.53 -4.63 2.33
C ASP A 189 4.61 -3.59 2.00
N VAL A 190 5.82 -4.05 1.66
CA VAL A 190 6.94 -3.14 1.39
C VAL A 190 6.71 -2.33 0.10
N MET A 191 5.69 -2.64 -0.69
CA MET A 191 5.27 -1.83 -1.84
C MET A 191 5.05 -0.37 -1.48
N HIS A 192 4.47 -0.09 -0.31
CA HIS A 192 4.33 1.26 0.21
C HIS A 192 5.68 2.01 0.33
N LYS A 193 6.72 1.31 0.77
CA LYS A 193 8.04 1.87 1.00
C LYS A 193 8.75 2.17 -0.33
N TYR A 194 8.54 1.32 -1.34
CA TYR A 194 9.04 1.59 -2.70
C TYR A 194 8.35 2.82 -3.32
N ALA A 195 7.03 2.93 -3.17
CA ALA A 195 6.30 4.11 -3.61
C ALA A 195 6.78 5.37 -2.89
N MET A 196 6.99 5.31 -1.58
CA MET A 196 7.47 6.46 -0.79
C MET A 196 8.92 6.85 -1.12
N ALA A 197 9.79 5.90 -1.48
CA ALA A 197 11.15 6.20 -1.93
C ALA A 197 11.18 7.09 -3.18
N LEU A 198 10.22 6.93 -4.08
CA LEU A 198 10.04 7.76 -5.27
C LEU A 198 9.32 9.09 -4.94
N TRP A 199 8.20 8.97 -4.23
CA TRP A 199 7.26 10.07 -4.01
C TRP A 199 7.80 11.19 -3.10
N LEU A 200 8.59 10.86 -2.06
CA LEU A 200 9.07 11.84 -1.08
C LEU A 200 10.06 12.86 -1.66
N VAL A 201 10.78 12.52 -2.73
CA VAL A 201 11.81 13.37 -3.33
C VAL A 201 11.55 13.73 -4.79
N ASP A 202 10.42 13.31 -5.35
CA ASP A 202 10.03 13.57 -6.74
C ASP A 202 11.16 13.24 -7.74
N THR A 203 11.86 12.10 -7.52
CA THR A 203 13.02 11.71 -8.34
C THR A 203 12.98 10.21 -8.60
N ASP A 204 13.19 9.81 -9.84
CA ASP A 204 13.21 8.40 -10.23
C ASP A 204 14.48 7.69 -9.73
N ILE A 205 14.36 6.40 -9.45
CA ILE A 205 15.46 5.51 -9.08
C ILE A 205 15.98 4.87 -10.36
N ARG A 206 17.28 5.02 -10.62
CA ARG A 206 17.98 4.46 -11.79
C ARG A 206 18.32 2.99 -11.58
N SER A 207 18.98 2.67 -10.47
CA SER A 207 19.46 1.32 -10.21
C SER A 207 19.34 0.92 -8.74
N VAL A 208 19.36 -0.38 -8.49
CA VAL A 208 19.33 -0.96 -7.16
C VAL A 208 20.36 -2.07 -6.99
N GLN A 209 20.97 -2.14 -5.81
CA GLN A 209 21.74 -3.28 -5.33
C GLN A 209 21.11 -3.78 -4.04
N SER A 210 20.98 -5.10 -3.87
CA SER A 210 20.27 -5.65 -2.71
C SER A 210 20.81 -7.00 -2.23
N ILE A 211 20.46 -7.32 -0.99
CA ILE A 211 20.58 -8.65 -0.40
C ILE A 211 19.21 -8.97 0.19
N VAL A 212 18.55 -9.97 -0.36
CA VAL A 212 17.28 -10.51 0.12
C VAL A 212 17.53 -11.88 0.73
N ARG A 213 17.06 -12.12 1.94
CA ARG A 213 17.09 -13.41 2.58
C ARG A 213 15.65 -13.92 2.77
N GLN A 214 15.43 -15.18 2.45
CA GLN A 214 14.17 -15.81 2.78
C GLN A 214 14.18 -16.13 4.27
N GLY A 215 13.35 -15.46 5.02
CA GLY A 215 13.06 -15.71 6.42
C GLY A 215 11.97 -16.75 6.62
N PRO A 216 11.47 -16.91 7.84
CA PRO A 216 10.32 -17.76 8.11
C PRO A 216 9.04 -17.20 7.49
N LEU A 217 8.08 -18.09 7.24
CA LEU A 217 6.81 -17.78 6.60
C LEU A 217 7.05 -17.16 5.20
N PHE A 218 6.36 -16.07 4.90
CA PHE A 218 6.45 -15.32 3.66
C PHE A 218 7.33 -14.05 3.78
N PHE A 219 8.08 -13.91 4.89
CA PHE A 219 8.93 -12.75 5.09
C PHE A 219 10.27 -12.91 4.38
N GLU A 220 10.52 -12.06 3.38
CA GLU A 220 11.83 -11.88 2.81
C GLU A 220 12.65 -10.93 3.69
N ALA A 221 13.12 -11.44 4.83
CA ALA A 221 13.86 -10.69 5.84
C ALA A 221 14.97 -11.58 6.48
N PRO A 222 16.16 -11.02 6.79
CA PRO A 222 16.50 -9.61 6.58
C PRO A 222 16.72 -9.27 5.12
N THR A 223 16.32 -8.05 4.74
CA THR A 223 16.59 -7.47 3.42
C THR A 223 17.24 -6.11 3.57
N VAL A 224 18.23 -5.84 2.74
CA VAL A 224 18.84 -4.50 2.58
C VAL A 224 18.91 -4.19 1.09
N ALA A 225 18.47 -2.98 0.70
CA ALA A 225 18.58 -2.47 -0.64
C ALA A 225 19.21 -1.07 -0.65
N LEU A 226 20.05 -0.81 -1.62
CA LEU A 226 20.66 0.50 -1.91
C LEU A 226 20.15 0.98 -3.25
N PHE A 227 19.71 2.23 -3.31
CA PHE A 227 19.13 2.88 -4.50
C PHE A 227 20.06 3.98 -5.02
N GLU A 228 20.30 4.00 -6.30
CA GLU A 228 20.85 5.14 -7.02
C GLU A 228 19.73 5.85 -7.77
N TYR A 229 19.57 7.14 -7.50
CA TYR A 229 18.57 7.95 -8.19
C TYR A 229 19.13 8.49 -9.53
N ASP A 230 18.25 9.06 -10.36
CA ASP A 230 18.66 9.76 -11.58
C ASP A 230 19.49 11.02 -11.28
N ARG A 231 19.47 11.45 -10.04
CA ARG A 231 20.36 12.48 -9.48
C ARG A 231 21.58 11.83 -8.82
N GLU A 232 22.78 12.17 -9.27
CA GLU A 232 24.05 11.59 -8.79
C GLU A 232 24.34 11.92 -7.29
N ASP A 233 23.79 13.02 -6.77
CA ASP A 233 23.96 13.46 -5.39
C ASP A 233 22.93 12.92 -4.42
N LEU A 234 22.04 12.03 -4.86
CA LEU A 234 20.99 11.40 -4.05
C LEU A 234 21.14 9.88 -4.04
N LEU A 235 21.24 9.33 -2.84
CA LEU A 235 21.24 7.89 -2.59
C LEU A 235 20.08 7.51 -1.67
N GLY A 236 19.58 6.29 -1.83
CA GLY A 236 18.59 5.72 -0.93
C GLY A 236 19.02 4.39 -0.36
N MET A 237 18.46 4.05 0.79
CA MET A 237 18.59 2.73 1.38
C MET A 237 17.30 2.30 2.06
N MET A 238 17.05 1.01 2.01
CA MET A 238 15.93 0.39 2.70
C MET A 238 16.40 -0.86 3.43
N GLU A 239 15.90 -1.03 4.65
CA GLU A 239 16.06 -2.28 5.41
C GLU A 239 14.71 -2.83 5.83
N VAL A 240 14.56 -4.14 5.79
CA VAL A 240 13.40 -4.87 6.28
C VAL A 240 13.90 -5.97 7.19
N SER A 241 13.37 -6.03 8.41
CA SER A 241 13.70 -7.05 9.40
C SER A 241 12.43 -7.71 9.95
N TYR A 242 12.57 -8.97 10.35
CA TYR A 242 11.53 -9.74 11.01
C TYR A 242 12.00 -10.17 12.38
N ALA A 243 11.31 -9.70 13.41
CA ALA A 243 11.61 -9.94 14.81
C ALA A 243 10.34 -10.45 15.54
N PRO A 244 9.96 -11.73 15.36
CA PRO A 244 8.66 -12.27 15.79
C PRO A 244 8.39 -12.14 17.29
N ASP A 245 9.44 -12.07 18.11
CA ASP A 245 9.30 -11.94 19.56
C ASP A 245 9.27 -10.49 20.04
N MET A 246 9.60 -9.54 19.17
CA MET A 246 9.56 -8.11 19.50
C MET A 246 8.13 -7.59 19.48
N PHE A 247 7.70 -7.02 20.61
CA PHE A 247 6.39 -6.36 20.69
C PHE A 247 6.42 -4.98 20.03
N ILE A 248 5.51 -4.77 19.09
CA ILE A 248 5.28 -3.49 18.43
C ILE A 248 3.90 -2.98 18.82
N ARG A 249 3.86 -1.82 19.44
CA ARG A 249 2.57 -1.17 19.74
C ARG A 249 1.95 -0.69 18.44
N SER A 250 0.80 -1.23 18.11
CA SER A 250 0.01 -0.88 16.94
C SER A 250 -1.45 -1.26 17.17
N ASP A 251 -2.37 -0.48 16.63
CA ASP A 251 -3.80 -0.80 16.60
C ASP A 251 -4.17 -1.64 15.38
N TYR A 252 -3.21 -1.84 14.45
CA TYR A 252 -3.41 -2.56 13.18
C TYR A 252 -2.42 -3.71 13.03
N TYR A 253 -1.36 -3.55 12.24
CA TYR A 253 -0.35 -4.57 11.98
C TYR A 253 0.85 -4.43 12.91
N GLY A 254 1.51 -5.54 13.24
CA GLY A 254 2.74 -5.54 14.03
C GLY A 254 3.96 -5.12 13.20
N ALA A 255 3.91 -3.95 12.61
CA ALA A 255 5.00 -3.37 11.82
C ALA A 255 5.30 -1.96 12.27
N ASP A 256 6.58 -1.59 12.35
CA ASP A 256 7.05 -0.23 12.60
C ASP A 256 7.89 0.26 11.44
N GLU A 257 7.58 1.45 10.98
CA GLU A 257 8.24 2.09 9.87
C GLU A 257 8.85 3.42 10.28
N PHE A 258 10.05 3.66 9.79
CA PHE A 258 10.79 4.89 10.03
C PHE A 258 11.37 5.40 8.72
N PHE A 259 11.19 6.69 8.46
CA PHE A 259 11.74 7.36 7.27
C PHE A 259 12.64 8.50 7.72
N GLU A 260 13.84 8.57 7.14
CA GLU A 260 14.74 9.70 7.28
C GLU A 260 15.06 10.26 5.90
N ILE A 261 14.94 11.59 5.76
CA ILE A 261 15.34 12.32 4.56
C ILE A 261 16.39 13.32 5.01
N GLN A 262 17.63 13.07 4.62
CA GLN A 262 18.75 13.96 4.89
C GLN A 262 18.99 14.85 3.67
N GLY A 263 19.18 16.13 3.91
CA GLY A 263 19.58 17.10 2.91
C GLY A 263 20.87 17.81 3.27
N THR A 264 21.27 18.79 2.47
CA THR A 264 22.52 19.56 2.64
C THR A 264 22.48 20.50 3.85
N ARG A 265 21.30 20.81 4.40
CA ARG A 265 21.11 21.78 5.49
C ARG A 265 20.29 21.26 6.67
N GLY A 266 19.92 19.99 6.67
CA GLY A 266 19.12 19.42 7.75
C GLY A 266 18.62 18.01 7.41
N PHE A 267 17.74 17.50 8.25
CA PHE A 267 17.07 16.23 8.00
C PHE A 267 15.66 16.21 8.60
N ILE A 268 14.84 15.31 8.04
CA ILE A 268 13.46 15.08 8.48
C ILE A 268 13.36 13.62 8.90
N TRP A 269 12.75 13.39 10.06
CA TRP A 269 12.30 12.06 10.49
C TRP A 269 10.78 11.97 10.41
N VAL A 270 10.27 10.88 9.80
CA VAL A 270 8.92 10.38 10.01
C VAL A 270 9.05 9.13 10.88
N THR A 271 8.55 9.20 12.09
CA THR A 271 8.90 8.27 13.17
C THR A 271 7.97 7.07 13.27
N ARG A 272 6.90 7.03 12.48
CA ARG A 272 5.90 5.97 12.50
C ARG A 272 5.04 5.98 11.24
N LEU A 273 4.41 4.84 10.95
CA LEU A 273 3.33 4.70 9.98
C LEU A 273 2.21 3.83 10.59
N CYS A 274 2.41 2.51 10.68
CA CYS A 274 1.44 1.59 11.27
C CYS A 274 1.70 1.39 12.77
N GLY A 275 2.94 1.10 13.14
CA GLY A 275 3.38 0.89 14.51
C GLY A 275 4.01 2.13 15.14
N ASN A 276 4.35 2.01 16.42
CA ASN A 276 4.99 3.07 17.18
C ASN A 276 6.03 2.51 18.15
N LEU A 277 7.26 2.31 17.68
CA LEU A 277 8.41 1.97 18.52
C LEU A 277 9.05 3.21 19.15
N HIS A 278 8.96 4.36 18.50
CA HIS A 278 9.58 5.61 18.95
C HIS A 278 8.62 6.42 19.85
N ILE A 279 8.19 5.79 20.94
CA ILE A 279 7.27 6.41 21.91
C ILE A 279 7.90 7.72 22.46
N GLY A 280 7.11 8.79 22.40
CA GLY A 280 7.54 10.11 22.88
C GLY A 280 8.16 11.02 21.81
N LEU A 281 8.47 10.49 20.62
CA LEU A 281 8.81 11.36 19.48
C LEU A 281 7.52 11.84 18.78
N ALA A 282 7.57 13.04 18.23
CA ALA A 282 6.53 13.54 17.33
C ALA A 282 6.50 12.72 16.05
N PRO A 283 5.32 12.60 15.37
CA PRO A 283 5.21 11.90 14.09
C PRO A 283 6.20 12.41 13.03
N VAL A 284 6.50 13.72 13.04
CA VAL A 284 7.52 14.34 12.20
C VAL A 284 8.41 15.21 13.03
N VAL A 285 9.73 15.11 12.79
CA VAL A 285 10.76 15.94 13.39
C VAL A 285 11.63 16.51 12.27
N LEU A 286 11.78 17.83 12.25
CA LEU A 286 12.70 18.56 11.37
C LEU A 286 13.90 19.04 12.17
N TYR A 287 15.10 18.77 11.66
CA TYR A 287 16.37 19.33 12.13
C TYR A 287 16.92 20.28 11.08
N GLU A 288 17.24 21.52 11.49
CA GLU A 288 17.68 22.60 10.61
C GLU A 288 19.18 22.93 10.82
N GLU A 289 19.76 23.64 9.86
CA GLU A 289 21.22 23.96 9.84
C GLU A 289 21.72 24.74 11.03
N ASP A 290 20.84 25.50 11.69
CA ASP A 290 21.16 26.30 12.92
C ASP A 290 21.06 25.44 14.20
N GLY A 291 20.79 24.12 14.08
CA GLY A 291 20.63 23.21 15.20
C GLY A 291 19.22 23.24 15.81
N ARG A 292 18.32 24.02 15.26
CA ARG A 292 16.92 24.04 15.71
C ARG A 292 16.22 22.73 15.37
N GLN A 293 15.46 22.24 16.32
CA GLN A 293 14.57 21.10 16.15
C GLN A 293 13.11 21.57 16.20
N THR A 294 12.35 21.26 15.15
CA THR A 294 10.92 21.49 15.10
C THR A 294 10.19 20.16 15.13
N SER A 295 9.25 20.00 16.06
CA SER A 295 8.45 18.79 16.24
C SER A 295 7.01 19.08 15.89
N PHE A 296 6.43 18.26 15.00
CA PHE A 296 5.04 18.35 14.55
C PHE A 296 4.21 17.29 15.26
N ALA A 297 3.95 17.52 16.56
CA ALA A 297 3.26 16.57 17.42
C ALA A 297 1.74 16.53 17.21
N GLU A 298 1.19 17.58 16.64
CA GLU A 298 -0.24 17.76 16.37
C GLU A 298 -0.75 17.02 15.15
N LEU A 299 0.15 16.49 14.32
CA LEU A 299 -0.25 15.76 13.11
C LEU A 299 -1.03 14.50 13.47
N ASP A 300 -2.16 14.33 12.80
CA ASP A 300 -2.90 13.09 12.86
C ASP A 300 -2.05 11.95 12.26
N ALA A 301 -1.70 10.99 13.10
CA ALA A 301 -0.90 9.82 12.75
C ALA A 301 -1.76 8.53 12.77
N SER A 302 -3.09 8.65 12.59
CA SER A 302 -3.97 7.50 12.47
C SER A 302 -3.74 6.77 11.15
N TYR A 303 -3.47 5.46 11.26
CA TYR A 303 -3.21 4.62 10.09
C TYR A 303 -4.46 4.50 9.20
N ASP A 304 -5.62 4.21 9.78
CA ASP A 304 -6.91 4.12 9.07
C ASP A 304 -7.34 5.47 8.48
N GLY A 305 -7.04 6.57 9.17
CA GLY A 305 -7.29 7.92 8.65
C GLY A 305 -6.64 8.18 7.29
N SER A 306 -5.49 7.54 7.00
CA SER A 306 -4.85 7.66 5.69
C SER A 306 -5.68 7.01 4.57
N PHE A 307 -6.35 5.89 4.83
CA PHE A 307 -7.26 5.24 3.88
C PHE A 307 -8.51 6.08 3.64
N ARG A 308 -9.10 6.64 4.70
CA ARG A 308 -10.28 7.53 4.60
C ARG A 308 -9.95 8.75 3.74
N ARG A 309 -8.82 9.41 4.00
CA ARG A 309 -8.35 10.54 3.21
C ARG A 309 -8.04 10.16 1.76
N SER A 310 -7.49 8.97 1.53
CA SER A 310 -7.26 8.46 0.19
C SER A 310 -8.57 8.28 -0.58
N ALA A 311 -9.57 7.66 0.03
CA ALA A 311 -10.89 7.47 -0.59
C ALA A 311 -11.56 8.82 -0.90
N ALA A 312 -11.58 9.74 0.07
CA ALA A 312 -12.12 11.08 -0.10
C ALA A 312 -11.43 11.83 -1.26
N ALA A 313 -10.10 11.80 -1.31
CA ALA A 313 -9.34 12.46 -2.37
C ALA A 313 -9.65 11.90 -3.77
N PHE A 314 -10.04 10.64 -3.91
CA PHE A 314 -10.50 10.13 -5.20
C PHE A 314 -11.84 10.74 -5.62
N VAL A 315 -12.77 10.84 -4.69
CA VAL A 315 -14.06 11.49 -4.95
C VAL A 315 -13.86 12.96 -5.32
N ASP A 316 -13.03 13.68 -4.55
CA ASP A 316 -12.71 15.10 -4.81
C ASP A 316 -12.08 15.30 -6.18
N ALA A 317 -11.12 14.45 -6.56
CA ALA A 317 -10.48 14.50 -7.87
C ALA A 317 -11.48 14.28 -9.02
N LEU A 318 -12.41 13.34 -8.88
CA LEU A 318 -13.47 13.11 -9.87
C LEU A 318 -14.41 14.31 -10.00
N LEU A 319 -14.79 14.94 -8.88
CA LEU A 319 -15.66 16.11 -8.87
C LEU A 319 -14.97 17.34 -9.45
N ALA A 320 -13.67 17.51 -9.22
CA ALA A 320 -12.87 18.61 -9.74
C ALA A 320 -12.39 18.39 -11.18
N GLY A 321 -12.43 17.15 -11.68
CA GLY A 321 -11.81 16.78 -12.96
C GLY A 321 -10.28 16.82 -12.92
N GLU A 322 -9.69 16.56 -11.76
CA GLU A 322 -8.24 16.58 -11.51
C GLU A 322 -7.63 15.18 -11.49
N ALA A 323 -6.32 15.11 -11.71
CA ALA A 323 -5.58 13.86 -11.57
C ALA A 323 -5.29 13.58 -10.07
N PRO A 324 -5.43 12.32 -9.61
CA PRO A 324 -5.10 11.94 -8.24
C PRO A 324 -3.59 11.88 -8.00
N ASP A 325 -3.18 11.95 -6.71
CA ASP A 325 -1.79 12.13 -6.24
C ASP A 325 -0.78 11.03 -6.64
N LEU A 326 -1.21 9.77 -6.76
CA LEU A 326 -0.33 8.70 -7.26
C LEU A 326 -0.82 8.25 -8.63
N ASP A 327 -0.08 8.66 -9.65
CA ASP A 327 -0.34 8.21 -11.01
C ASP A 327 0.10 6.74 -11.21
N PRO A 328 -0.54 6.02 -12.16
CA PRO A 328 -0.22 4.62 -12.40
C PRO A 328 1.21 4.39 -12.92
N ASP A 329 1.85 5.37 -13.54
CA ASP A 329 3.24 5.27 -13.99
C ASP A 329 4.19 5.22 -12.78
N THR A 330 3.96 6.05 -11.74
CA THR A 330 4.72 5.99 -10.47
C THR A 330 4.48 4.68 -9.73
N ALA A 331 3.24 4.19 -9.69
CA ALA A 331 2.94 2.88 -9.11
C ALA A 331 3.63 1.73 -9.87
N THR A 332 3.75 1.84 -11.19
CA THR A 332 4.50 0.88 -12.01
C THR A 332 5.99 0.95 -11.72
N ARG A 333 6.58 2.14 -11.51
CA ARG A 333 7.98 2.28 -11.10
C ARG A 333 8.23 1.66 -9.72
N ALA A 334 7.30 1.80 -8.78
CA ALA A 334 7.40 1.13 -7.48
C ALA A 334 7.39 -0.41 -7.64
N LEU A 335 6.57 -0.95 -8.54
CA LEU A 335 6.56 -2.37 -8.87
C LEU A 335 7.89 -2.81 -9.53
N GLN A 336 8.42 -2.02 -10.48
CA GLN A 336 9.73 -2.27 -11.09
C GLN A 336 10.84 -2.27 -10.04
N LEU A 337 10.80 -1.35 -9.06
CA LEU A 337 11.77 -1.30 -7.97
C LEU A 337 11.72 -2.56 -7.11
N CYS A 338 10.55 -3.05 -6.75
CA CYS A 338 10.39 -4.32 -6.05
C CYS A 338 11.04 -5.48 -6.82
N PHE A 339 10.76 -5.59 -8.10
CA PHE A 339 11.33 -6.65 -8.94
C PHE A 339 12.82 -6.48 -9.18
N ALA A 340 13.31 -5.25 -9.29
CA ALA A 340 14.74 -4.98 -9.36
C ALA A 340 15.48 -5.36 -8.07
N VAL A 341 14.84 -5.18 -6.89
CA VAL A 341 15.37 -5.66 -5.60
C VAL A 341 15.50 -7.19 -5.62
N TYR A 342 14.50 -7.92 -6.11
CA TYR A 342 14.62 -9.38 -6.24
C TYR A 342 15.71 -9.78 -7.22
N GLN A 343 15.74 -9.17 -8.42
CA GLN A 343 16.70 -9.52 -9.46
C GLN A 343 18.13 -9.21 -9.02
N ALA A 344 18.37 -8.05 -8.41
CA ALA A 344 19.69 -7.67 -7.91
C ALA A 344 20.25 -8.66 -6.88
N SER A 345 19.37 -9.12 -5.97
CA SER A 345 19.74 -10.14 -4.99
C SER A 345 19.99 -11.51 -5.63
N ASN A 346 19.16 -11.92 -6.60
CA ASN A 346 19.29 -13.20 -7.31
C ASN A 346 20.59 -13.26 -8.11
N GLU A 347 20.92 -12.18 -8.80
CA GLU A 347 22.09 -12.10 -9.70
C GLU A 347 23.35 -11.58 -9.00
N ARG A 348 23.24 -11.07 -7.78
CA ARG A 348 24.33 -10.49 -6.97
C ARG A 348 25.09 -9.36 -7.71
N ARG A 349 24.34 -8.52 -8.41
CA ARG A 349 24.86 -7.33 -9.09
C ARG A 349 23.83 -6.21 -9.08
N PRO A 350 24.25 -4.96 -9.32
CA PRO A 350 23.30 -3.86 -9.54
C PRO A 350 22.39 -4.13 -10.75
N VAL A 351 21.13 -3.68 -10.64
CA VAL A 351 20.10 -3.82 -11.68
C VAL A 351 19.47 -2.46 -11.97
N GLU A 352 19.44 -2.09 -13.24
CA GLU A 352 18.75 -0.89 -13.72
C GLU A 352 17.23 -1.11 -13.71
N LEU A 353 16.44 -0.18 -13.17
CA LEU A 353 14.98 -0.30 -13.14
C LEU A 353 14.39 -0.40 -14.54
N SER A 354 14.96 0.33 -15.50
CA SER A 354 14.53 0.32 -16.91
C SER A 354 14.63 -1.06 -17.57
N SER A 355 15.45 -1.96 -17.03
CA SER A 355 15.58 -3.34 -17.52
C SER A 355 14.47 -4.27 -17.05
N ILE A 356 13.63 -3.84 -16.09
CA ILE A 356 12.54 -4.62 -15.55
C ILE A 356 11.29 -4.38 -16.40
N ASP A 357 10.89 -5.39 -17.16
CA ASP A 357 9.75 -5.34 -18.09
C ASP A 357 8.68 -6.42 -17.82
N GLY A 358 8.93 -7.32 -16.89
CA GLY A 358 8.08 -8.42 -16.50
C GLY A 358 8.11 -8.72 -15.01
N ARG A 359 7.63 -9.89 -14.65
CA ARG A 359 7.60 -10.41 -13.29
C ARG A 359 8.96 -10.97 -12.88
N VAL A 360 9.40 -10.64 -11.67
CA VAL A 360 10.58 -11.24 -11.03
C VAL A 360 10.19 -11.72 -9.63
N SER A 361 10.67 -12.90 -9.24
CA SER A 361 10.48 -13.46 -7.90
C SER A 361 11.84 -13.69 -7.22
N PRO A 362 11.93 -13.65 -5.89
CA PRO A 362 13.16 -13.98 -5.18
C PRO A 362 13.48 -15.47 -5.34
N ASN A 363 14.76 -15.81 -5.26
CA ASN A 363 15.20 -17.20 -5.30
C ASN A 363 14.55 -18.03 -4.18
N GLY A 364 13.99 -19.18 -4.56
CA GLY A 364 13.28 -20.07 -3.63
C GLY A 364 11.80 -19.70 -3.40
N TRP A 365 11.25 -18.77 -4.15
CA TRP A 365 9.83 -18.44 -4.12
C TRP A 365 9.04 -19.21 -5.23
N PRO A 366 7.83 -19.65 -4.98
CA PRO A 366 7.23 -19.74 -3.65
C PRO A 366 7.91 -20.83 -2.81
N PRO A 367 7.91 -20.76 -1.47
CA PRO A 367 8.25 -21.93 -0.64
C PRO A 367 7.39 -23.11 -1.07
N THR A 368 7.85 -24.32 -0.85
CA THR A 368 7.07 -25.51 -1.21
C THR A 368 5.67 -25.43 -0.61
N ASP A 369 4.63 -25.70 -1.40
CA ASP A 369 3.22 -25.52 -1.00
C ASP A 369 2.89 -26.09 0.39
N GLU A 370 3.48 -27.23 0.75
CA GLU A 370 3.29 -27.85 2.06
C GLU A 370 3.87 -27.00 3.19
N LYS A 371 5.07 -26.43 3.00
CA LYS A 371 5.70 -25.57 4.01
C LYS A 371 4.92 -24.26 4.18
N MET A 372 4.44 -23.66 3.11
CA MET A 372 3.60 -22.44 3.17
C MET A 372 2.29 -22.69 3.89
N ARG A 373 1.60 -23.79 3.59
CA ARG A 373 0.33 -24.12 4.24
C ARG A 373 0.50 -24.27 5.75
N VAL A 374 1.50 -25.02 6.17
CA VAL A 374 1.81 -25.25 7.60
C VAL A 374 2.18 -23.93 8.28
N ASP A 375 3.01 -23.11 7.66
CA ASP A 375 3.47 -21.84 8.23
C ASP A 375 2.33 -20.83 8.37
N VAL A 376 1.43 -20.75 7.38
CA VAL A 376 0.25 -19.87 7.40
C VAL A 376 -0.77 -20.34 8.44
N GLU A 377 -1.10 -21.63 8.47
CA GLU A 377 -1.99 -22.21 9.47
C GLU A 377 -1.47 -21.98 10.89
N GLU A 378 -0.15 -22.12 11.10
CA GLU A 378 0.50 -21.88 12.39
C GLU A 378 0.42 -20.39 12.78
N LEU A 379 0.64 -19.48 11.83
CA LEU A 379 0.50 -18.04 12.08
C LEU A 379 -0.92 -17.71 12.55
N PHE A 380 -1.94 -18.13 11.82
CA PHE A 380 -3.32 -17.87 12.19
C PHE A 380 -3.74 -18.57 13.48
N ARG A 381 -3.24 -19.78 13.75
CA ARG A 381 -3.48 -20.47 15.02
C ARG A 381 -2.92 -19.67 16.20
N ARG A 382 -1.72 -19.14 16.09
CA ARG A 382 -1.09 -18.30 17.12
C ARG A 382 -1.87 -17.00 17.34
N GLU A 383 -2.34 -16.37 16.28
CA GLU A 383 -3.13 -15.15 16.40
C GLU A 383 -4.52 -15.43 17.00
N ALA A 384 -5.17 -16.54 16.65
CA ALA A 384 -6.45 -16.97 17.23
C ALA A 384 -6.32 -17.27 18.73
N GLU A 385 -5.33 -18.06 19.14
CA GLU A 385 -5.04 -18.37 20.56
C GLU A 385 -4.74 -17.11 21.38
N ARG A 386 -4.23 -16.10 20.71
CA ARG A 386 -3.91 -14.82 21.31
C ARG A 386 -5.15 -13.96 21.46
N ALA A 387 -6.03 -13.87 20.44
CA ALA A 387 -7.31 -13.20 20.51
C ALA A 387 -8.17 -13.74 21.64
N GLU A 388 -8.19 -15.09 21.83
CA GLU A 388 -8.88 -15.72 22.94
C GLU A 388 -8.32 -15.32 24.32
N ARG A 389 -7.00 -15.14 24.44
CA ARG A 389 -6.37 -14.69 25.70
C ARG A 389 -6.66 -13.24 26.06
N LEU A 390 -6.85 -12.39 25.06
CA LEU A 390 -7.12 -10.96 25.28
C LEU A 390 -8.58 -10.69 25.66
N GLY A 391 -9.52 -11.59 25.32
CA GLY A 391 -10.94 -11.45 25.57
C GLY A 391 -11.60 -10.31 24.78
N PRO A 392 -12.93 -10.28 24.66
CA PRO A 392 -13.61 -9.21 23.99
C PRO A 392 -13.51 -7.91 24.80
N GLY A 393 -12.77 -6.92 24.30
CA GLY A 393 -12.77 -5.56 24.86
C GLY A 393 -11.44 -5.03 25.41
N HIS A 394 -10.31 -5.63 25.08
CA HIS A 394 -9.02 -4.95 25.28
C HIS A 394 -8.71 -4.04 24.07
N PRO A 395 -8.44 -2.73 24.33
CA PRO A 395 -8.08 -1.75 23.29
C PRO A 395 -6.73 -2.06 22.64
#